data_b0bed95107999c6663a05bc15da75996
#
_entry.id   b0bed95107999c6663a05bc15da75996
#
_cell.length_a   1.000
_cell.length_b   1.000
_cell.length_c   1.000
_cell.angle_alpha   90.00
_cell.angle_beta   90.00
_cell.angle_gamma   90.00
#
_symmetry.space_group_name_H-M   'P 1'
#
loop_
_entity.id
_entity.type
_entity.pdbx_description
1 polymer ?
#
loop_
_entity_poly.entity_id
_entity_poly.type
_entity_poly.pdbx_seq_one_letter_code
_entity_poly.pdbx_strand_id
1 'polypeptide(L)'
;MNPQPPVTRMRMAARTSSADKSAPAESSPAFAGVRRYLAHWQDAFAGKDWIPWAILGLAVFLRFLLLGMKPPHFDEGINGWFIDQVVKNGFYRYDPTNYHGPLHFYVLLLFECLFGRNLWALRLPVVLVSIICVWLIFKFEPLVGRNVSRIAALAMAISPGFVFYGRYAIHEVWLQLFSTMFILGLLGLWKFGRLNYLWFAGMGLTGMILTKETYAIHVACAILAIPALAVSHALSRVPDAKPAKQTWTWIDLAMVLGVGAAAIIFFYSGTFLNWDGVKGLYLAFKAWTETGTAGHGHEKAWDYWFKMMGPSWEAGGENFTAYELPMLAGLILCLFCQKFKNLSVRYLAIYGVGSLVAYSYVKYKTPWCIISFGWPFLFVLGAWVLLVRPKNLRKVYVTIGILLCFSLGRSVWLNYFRCSSPTETYAYVQTYNDIFKLSKPLLTLAKRDPAYYHLTGHLIRSSIYPLPWTLGDFDRVGYYEGGNMPANLDGDFLLVQEDKIKDVESKLKGSYYTEMMTLRNYQDPSKIFFSAKVFKEFFPGKAPDFVGPAQNQPAPTPTPAR
;
A
#
# COMPACT_ATOMS: atom_id res chain seq x y z
N MET A 1 -5.97 47.74 -71.60
CA MET A 1 -4.95 47.38 -72.58
C MET A 1 -4.32 46.09 -72.24
N ASN A 2 -4.23 45.24 -73.17
CA ASN A 2 -4.05 43.79 -73.09
C ASN A 2 -2.60 43.34 -72.89
N PRO A 3 -2.36 42.04 -72.67
CA PRO A 3 -1.33 41.47 -71.79
C PRO A 3 -0.07 41.01 -72.54
N GLN A 4 0.93 40.62 -71.80
CA GLN A 4 2.14 40.00 -72.33
C GLN A 4 2.27 38.52 -71.86
N PRO A 5 2.80 37.61 -72.70
CA PRO A 5 2.89 36.19 -72.46
C PRO A 5 4.24 35.74 -71.81
N PRO A 6 4.35 34.47 -71.44
CA PRO A 6 5.41 33.96 -70.57
C PRO A 6 6.68 33.54 -71.31
N VAL A 7 7.83 33.68 -70.68
CA VAL A 7 9.12 33.26 -71.20
C VAL A 7 9.46 31.87 -70.71
N THR A 8 9.58 30.93 -71.64
CA THR A 8 10.06 29.55 -71.49
C THR A 8 11.58 29.54 -71.29
N ARG A 9 12.10 29.01 -70.20
CA ARG A 9 13.54 28.70 -70.08
C ARG A 9 13.78 27.19 -70.14
N MET A 10 14.59 26.82 -71.11
CA MET A 10 15.12 25.50 -71.41
C MET A 10 15.92 24.93 -70.24
N ARG A 11 15.69 23.64 -69.96
CA ARG A 11 16.51 22.81 -69.09
C ARG A 11 17.75 22.31 -69.83
N MET A 12 18.91 22.59 -69.31
CA MET A 12 20.14 21.86 -69.64
C MET A 12 20.25 20.63 -68.72
N ALA A 13 20.36 19.46 -69.30
CA ALA A 13 20.59 18.18 -68.61
C ALA A 13 22.09 18.05 -68.34
N ALA A 14 22.46 17.98 -67.06
CA ALA A 14 23.79 17.48 -66.65
C ALA A 14 23.68 16.00 -66.27
N ARG A 15 24.39 15.18 -67.03
CA ARG A 15 24.66 13.78 -66.68
C ARG A 15 25.64 13.76 -65.52
N THR A 16 25.25 13.07 -64.44
CA THR A 16 26.19 12.65 -63.43
C THR A 16 26.09 11.11 -63.23
N SER A 17 27.21 10.52 -63.13
CA SER A 17 27.57 9.13 -63.14
C SER A 17 26.87 8.27 -62.10
N SER A 18 26.55 7.04 -62.51
CA SER A 18 26.08 5.95 -61.65
C SER A 18 27.08 5.62 -60.53
N ALA A 19 26.69 5.87 -59.29
CA ALA A 19 27.31 5.23 -58.14
C ALA A 19 26.40 4.05 -57.73
N ASP A 20 27.04 2.91 -57.72
CA ASP A 20 26.54 1.60 -57.37
C ASP A 20 25.86 1.61 -55.99
N LYS A 21 24.54 1.41 -55.94
CA LYS A 21 23.83 1.19 -54.70
C LYS A 21 23.76 -0.31 -54.47
N SER A 22 24.69 -0.82 -53.65
CA SER A 22 24.57 -2.14 -53.06
C SER A 22 23.16 -2.34 -52.44
N ALA A 23 22.45 -3.31 -52.96
CA ALA A 23 21.16 -3.75 -52.45
C ALA A 23 21.29 -4.16 -50.98
N PRO A 24 20.33 -3.82 -50.10
CA PRO A 24 20.35 -4.29 -48.72
C PRO A 24 20.18 -5.82 -48.73
N ALA A 25 21.04 -6.50 -47.97
CA ALA A 25 21.03 -7.95 -47.80
C ALA A 25 19.62 -8.46 -47.49
N GLU A 26 19.13 -9.43 -48.27
CA GLU A 26 17.86 -10.13 -48.05
C GLU A 26 17.88 -10.77 -46.67
N SER A 27 17.03 -10.27 -45.79
CA SER A 27 16.81 -10.82 -44.44
C SER A 27 16.13 -12.19 -44.57
N SER A 28 16.62 -13.19 -43.82
CA SER A 28 16.11 -14.55 -43.82
C SER A 28 14.58 -14.64 -43.69
N PRO A 29 13.90 -15.62 -44.32
CA PRO A 29 12.42 -15.74 -44.30
C PRO A 29 11.79 -15.74 -42.92
N ALA A 30 12.51 -16.23 -41.89
CA ALA A 30 12.06 -16.24 -40.51
C ALA A 30 11.89 -14.81 -39.92
N PHE A 31 12.79 -13.87 -40.27
CA PHE A 31 12.67 -12.49 -39.84
C PHE A 31 11.60 -11.68 -40.61
N ALA A 32 11.26 -12.10 -41.81
CA ALA A 32 10.20 -11.46 -42.58
C ALA A 32 8.81 -11.75 -42.00
N GLY A 33 8.59 -12.93 -41.42
CA GLY A 33 7.36 -13.27 -40.69
C GLY A 33 7.21 -12.44 -39.40
N VAL A 34 8.27 -12.34 -38.61
CA VAL A 34 8.30 -11.53 -37.37
C VAL A 34 8.10 -10.05 -37.69
N ARG A 35 8.74 -9.52 -38.75
CA ARG A 35 8.54 -8.12 -39.17
C ARG A 35 7.10 -7.84 -39.61
N ARG A 36 6.45 -8.75 -40.37
CA ARG A 36 5.02 -8.62 -40.75
C ARG A 36 4.11 -8.66 -39.53
N TYR A 37 4.38 -9.56 -38.57
CA TYR A 37 3.64 -9.63 -37.32
C TYR A 37 3.80 -8.34 -36.49
N LEU A 38 5.02 -7.84 -36.32
CA LEU A 38 5.28 -6.58 -35.64
C LEU A 38 4.66 -5.38 -36.35
N ALA A 39 4.70 -5.33 -37.70
CA ALA A 39 4.06 -4.27 -38.49
C ALA A 39 2.53 -4.29 -38.30
N HIS A 40 1.91 -5.48 -38.30
CA HIS A 40 0.47 -5.62 -38.02
C HIS A 40 0.10 -5.07 -36.62
N TRP A 41 0.92 -5.36 -35.60
CA TRP A 41 0.72 -4.77 -34.27
C TRP A 41 1.00 -3.27 -34.24
N GLN A 42 2.01 -2.78 -34.97
CA GLN A 42 2.28 -1.35 -35.11
C GLN A 42 1.07 -0.61 -35.74
N ASP A 43 0.47 -1.17 -36.78
CA ASP A 43 -0.71 -0.61 -37.43
C ASP A 43 -1.96 -0.68 -36.53
N ALA A 44 -2.14 -1.78 -35.80
CA ALA A 44 -3.24 -1.93 -34.84
C ALA A 44 -3.17 -0.93 -33.67
N PHE A 45 -1.97 -0.53 -33.29
CA PHE A 45 -1.72 0.48 -32.25
C PHE A 45 -1.42 1.87 -32.81
N ALA A 46 -1.29 2.03 -34.12
CA ALA A 46 -1.06 3.31 -34.77
C ALA A 46 -2.21 4.29 -34.43
N GLY A 47 -1.86 5.40 -33.82
CA GLY A 47 -2.83 6.43 -33.39
C GLY A 47 -3.48 6.20 -32.03
N LYS A 48 -3.30 5.05 -31.36
CA LYS A 48 -3.78 4.82 -29.99
C LYS A 48 -2.70 5.14 -28.97
N ASP A 49 -3.10 5.89 -27.93
CA ASP A 49 -2.22 6.18 -26.79
C ASP A 49 -2.15 4.98 -25.83
N TRP A 50 -1.22 4.06 -26.07
CA TRP A 50 -1.04 2.83 -25.29
C TRP A 50 -0.24 3.03 -23.99
N ILE A 51 0.49 4.15 -23.85
CA ILE A 51 1.39 4.40 -22.69
C ILE A 51 0.64 4.32 -21.35
N PRO A 52 -0.52 4.95 -21.15
CA PRO A 52 -1.26 4.80 -19.90
C PRO A 52 -1.62 3.35 -19.58
N TRP A 53 -1.99 2.57 -20.59
CA TRP A 53 -2.34 1.16 -20.40
C TRP A 53 -1.15 0.28 -20.06
N ALA A 54 0.03 0.57 -20.64
CA ALA A 54 1.28 -0.12 -20.27
C ALA A 54 1.68 0.19 -18.82
N ILE A 55 1.55 1.44 -18.38
CA ILE A 55 1.82 1.82 -16.98
C ILE A 55 0.83 1.14 -16.03
N LEU A 56 -0.45 1.08 -16.38
CA LEU A 56 -1.45 0.37 -15.58
C LEU A 56 -1.20 -1.14 -15.58
N GLY A 57 -0.84 -1.73 -16.71
CA GLY A 57 -0.46 -3.15 -16.80
C GLY A 57 0.74 -3.48 -15.89
N LEU A 58 1.75 -2.60 -15.87
CA LEU A 58 2.89 -2.73 -14.96
C LEU A 58 2.45 -2.58 -13.49
N ALA A 59 1.57 -1.64 -13.19
CA ALA A 59 1.03 -1.46 -11.84
C ALA A 59 0.25 -2.69 -11.36
N VAL A 60 -0.58 -3.28 -12.23
CA VAL A 60 -1.30 -4.54 -11.98
C VAL A 60 -0.30 -5.67 -11.74
N PHE A 61 0.65 -5.85 -12.64
CA PHE A 61 1.65 -6.91 -12.53
C PHE A 61 2.40 -6.87 -11.20
N LEU A 62 2.97 -5.71 -10.85
CA LEU A 62 3.74 -5.55 -9.61
C LEU A 62 2.90 -5.72 -8.34
N ARG A 63 1.60 -5.50 -8.38
CA ARG A 63 0.75 -5.63 -7.19
C ARG A 63 0.15 -7.01 -7.01
N PHE A 64 -0.15 -7.71 -8.12
CA PHE A 64 -0.71 -9.05 -8.06
C PHE A 64 0.35 -10.16 -8.00
N LEU A 65 1.54 -9.93 -8.59
CA LEU A 65 2.60 -10.94 -8.59
C LEU A 65 2.90 -11.40 -7.17
N LEU A 66 2.76 -12.70 -6.91
CA LEU A 66 3.05 -13.35 -5.62
C LEU A 66 2.37 -12.64 -4.42
N LEU A 67 1.10 -12.23 -4.55
CA LEU A 67 0.39 -11.47 -3.52
C LEU A 67 0.31 -12.22 -2.18
N GLY A 68 0.20 -13.56 -2.20
CA GLY A 68 0.16 -14.41 -1.00
C GLY A 68 1.53 -14.77 -0.42
N MET A 69 2.65 -14.37 -1.04
CA MET A 69 4.00 -14.77 -0.59
C MET A 69 4.37 -14.16 0.77
N LYS A 70 4.06 -12.88 0.97
CA LYS A 70 4.33 -12.19 2.22
C LYS A 70 3.41 -12.70 3.32
N PRO A 71 3.95 -13.12 4.49
CA PRO A 71 3.11 -13.56 5.62
C PRO A 71 2.12 -12.48 6.04
N PRO A 72 1.02 -12.84 6.72
CA PRO A 72 0.06 -11.86 7.21
C PRO A 72 0.74 -10.88 8.15
N HIS A 73 0.51 -9.60 7.93
CA HIS A 73 1.05 -8.53 8.76
C HIS A 73 0.31 -8.45 10.10
N PHE A 74 0.94 -7.82 11.10
CA PHE A 74 0.30 -7.55 12.38
C PHE A 74 -1.04 -6.83 12.23
N ASP A 75 -1.06 -5.72 11.48
CA ASP A 75 -2.27 -4.92 11.26
C ASP A 75 -3.30 -5.65 10.39
N GLU A 76 -2.86 -6.51 9.46
CA GLU A 76 -3.79 -7.38 8.71
C GLU A 76 -4.54 -8.32 9.65
N GLY A 77 -3.85 -8.87 10.66
CA GLY A 77 -4.47 -9.68 11.70
C GLY A 77 -5.44 -8.89 12.58
N ILE A 78 -5.12 -7.65 12.93
CA ILE A 78 -6.02 -6.77 13.68
C ILE A 78 -7.25 -6.43 12.82
N ASN A 79 -7.04 -6.02 11.57
CA ASN A 79 -8.14 -5.69 10.65
C ASN A 79 -9.05 -6.90 10.41
N GLY A 80 -8.46 -8.09 10.26
CA GLY A 80 -9.21 -9.34 10.16
C GLY A 80 -10.02 -9.66 11.43
N TRP A 81 -9.45 -9.43 12.61
CA TRP A 81 -10.18 -9.59 13.87
C TRP A 81 -11.38 -8.63 13.96
N PHE A 82 -11.24 -7.37 13.50
CA PHE A 82 -12.38 -6.45 13.43
C PHE A 82 -13.46 -6.95 12.48
N ILE A 83 -13.11 -7.57 11.35
CA ILE A 83 -14.07 -8.22 10.45
C ILE A 83 -14.84 -9.32 11.18
N ASP A 84 -14.13 -10.17 11.93
CA ASP A 84 -14.76 -11.22 12.74
C ASP A 84 -15.76 -10.65 13.76
N GLN A 85 -15.43 -9.49 14.37
CA GLN A 85 -16.36 -8.81 15.26
C GLN A 85 -17.58 -8.26 14.52
N VAL A 86 -17.42 -7.78 13.27
CA VAL A 86 -18.56 -7.35 12.44
C VAL A 86 -19.47 -8.53 12.13
N VAL A 87 -18.94 -9.68 11.77
CA VAL A 87 -19.70 -10.90 11.51
C VAL A 87 -20.46 -11.33 12.78
N LYS A 88 -19.80 -11.33 13.92
CA LYS A 88 -20.36 -11.74 15.21
C LYS A 88 -21.49 -10.81 15.70
N ASN A 89 -21.31 -9.49 15.51
CA ASN A 89 -22.24 -8.48 16.03
C ASN A 89 -23.31 -8.07 15.01
N GLY A 90 -23.15 -8.41 13.72
CA GLY A 90 -23.99 -7.96 12.60
C GLY A 90 -23.68 -6.55 12.10
N PHE A 91 -22.80 -5.79 12.75
CA PHE A 91 -22.35 -4.46 12.35
C PHE A 91 -21.00 -4.12 12.96
N TYR A 92 -20.31 -3.11 12.39
CA TYR A 92 -19.08 -2.59 12.98
C TYR A 92 -19.41 -1.68 14.17
N ARG A 93 -19.04 -2.13 15.35
CA ARG A 93 -19.09 -1.28 16.54
C ARG A 93 -17.88 -0.39 16.58
N TYR A 94 -18.05 0.88 16.20
CA TYR A 94 -16.94 1.83 16.16
C TYR A 94 -16.30 2.01 17.54
N ASP A 95 -14.99 1.83 17.59
CA ASP A 95 -14.16 2.02 18.78
C ASP A 95 -13.30 3.27 18.62
N PRO A 96 -13.56 4.36 19.37
CA PRO A 96 -12.75 5.58 19.30
C PRO A 96 -11.28 5.39 19.68
N THR A 97 -10.94 4.35 20.46
CA THR A 97 -9.55 4.08 20.86
C THR A 97 -8.71 3.52 19.70
N ASN A 98 -9.36 2.83 18.77
CA ASN A 98 -8.75 2.41 17.51
C ASN A 98 -8.65 3.56 16.49
N TYR A 99 -9.43 4.63 16.67
CA TYR A 99 -9.54 5.86 15.91
C TYR A 99 -9.65 5.75 14.37
N HIS A 100 -9.37 4.60 13.76
CA HIS A 100 -9.48 4.41 12.31
C HIS A 100 -10.93 4.34 11.84
N GLY A 101 -11.21 4.92 10.66
CA GLY A 101 -12.56 4.96 10.12
C GLY A 101 -13.10 3.60 9.69
N PRO A 102 -14.43 3.42 9.70
CA PRO A 102 -15.09 2.13 9.54
C PRO A 102 -15.10 1.55 8.12
N LEU A 103 -14.94 2.37 7.08
CA LEU A 103 -15.11 1.96 5.67
C LEU A 103 -14.20 0.78 5.30
N HIS A 104 -12.96 0.79 5.76
CA HIS A 104 -11.98 -0.25 5.48
C HIS A 104 -12.50 -1.64 5.87
N PHE A 105 -13.02 -1.79 7.08
CA PHE A 105 -13.51 -3.06 7.60
C PHE A 105 -14.71 -3.61 6.82
N TYR A 106 -15.66 -2.75 6.43
CA TYR A 106 -16.80 -3.16 5.61
C TYR A 106 -16.37 -3.62 4.21
N VAL A 107 -15.39 -2.96 3.61
CA VAL A 107 -14.89 -3.37 2.29
C VAL A 107 -14.09 -4.68 2.39
N LEU A 108 -13.25 -4.85 3.41
CA LEU A 108 -12.55 -6.12 3.64
C LEU A 108 -13.54 -7.27 3.85
N LEU A 109 -14.58 -7.05 4.67
CA LEU A 109 -15.64 -8.04 4.90
C LEU A 109 -16.34 -8.44 3.60
N LEU A 110 -16.69 -7.47 2.75
CA LEU A 110 -17.31 -7.76 1.46
C LEU A 110 -16.45 -8.73 0.62
N PHE A 111 -15.15 -8.49 0.56
CA PHE A 111 -14.25 -9.35 -0.21
C PHE A 111 -14.03 -10.72 0.46
N GLU A 112 -14.02 -10.78 1.78
CA GLU A 112 -13.97 -12.05 2.51
C GLU A 112 -15.27 -12.88 2.31
N CYS A 113 -16.44 -12.24 2.27
CA CYS A 113 -17.70 -12.90 1.93
C CYS A 113 -17.72 -13.43 0.49
N LEU A 114 -17.10 -12.72 -0.47
CA LEU A 114 -17.08 -13.12 -1.88
C LEU A 114 -16.05 -14.21 -2.20
N PHE A 115 -14.89 -14.20 -1.55
CA PHE A 115 -13.76 -15.05 -1.89
C PHE A 115 -13.32 -15.99 -0.76
N GLY A 116 -14.03 -15.99 0.35
CA GLY A 116 -13.71 -16.77 1.54
C GLY A 116 -12.59 -16.15 2.37
N ARG A 117 -12.45 -16.66 3.62
CA ARG A 117 -11.43 -16.24 4.57
C ARG A 117 -10.04 -16.69 4.11
N ASN A 118 -9.29 -15.80 3.54
CA ASN A 118 -7.92 -16.03 3.14
C ASN A 118 -7.16 -14.71 2.93
N LEU A 119 -5.84 -14.77 2.98
CA LEU A 119 -4.97 -13.62 2.87
C LEU A 119 -5.10 -12.89 1.52
N TRP A 120 -5.44 -13.61 0.46
CA TRP A 120 -5.62 -13.04 -0.87
C TRP A 120 -6.89 -12.19 -0.93
N ALA A 121 -8.01 -12.70 -0.39
CA ALA A 121 -9.27 -11.97 -0.27
C ALA A 121 -9.11 -10.69 0.57
N LEU A 122 -8.39 -10.78 1.69
CA LEU A 122 -8.11 -9.63 2.56
C LEU A 122 -7.33 -8.52 1.86
N ARG A 123 -6.35 -8.88 1.00
CA ARG A 123 -5.48 -7.93 0.29
C ARG A 123 -6.07 -7.37 -0.99
N LEU A 124 -6.95 -8.12 -1.64
CA LEU A 124 -7.47 -7.79 -2.97
C LEU A 124 -8.08 -6.39 -3.07
N PRO A 125 -8.96 -5.92 -2.15
CA PRO A 125 -9.55 -4.59 -2.25
C PRO A 125 -8.48 -3.48 -2.21
N VAL A 126 -7.45 -3.64 -1.37
CA VAL A 126 -6.37 -2.65 -1.26
C VAL A 126 -5.49 -2.65 -2.52
N VAL A 127 -5.22 -3.82 -3.10
CA VAL A 127 -4.54 -3.92 -4.40
C VAL A 127 -5.29 -3.17 -5.49
N LEU A 128 -6.61 -3.38 -5.58
CA LEU A 128 -7.44 -2.70 -6.57
C LEU A 128 -7.42 -1.17 -6.36
N VAL A 129 -7.56 -0.71 -5.12
CA VAL A 129 -7.48 0.71 -4.77
C VAL A 129 -6.11 1.30 -5.12
N SER A 130 -5.02 0.59 -4.84
CA SER A 130 -3.66 1.04 -5.21
C SER A 130 -3.47 1.18 -6.72
N ILE A 131 -4.10 0.31 -7.53
CA ILE A 131 -4.11 0.43 -9.00
C ILE A 131 -4.97 1.63 -9.43
N ILE A 132 -6.12 1.83 -8.79
CA ILE A 132 -6.99 3.01 -9.03
C ILE A 132 -6.23 4.30 -8.71
N CYS A 133 -5.39 4.33 -7.67
CA CYS A 133 -4.53 5.50 -7.39
C CYS A 133 -3.62 5.82 -8.57
N VAL A 134 -2.97 4.82 -9.20
CA VAL A 134 -2.14 5.05 -10.40
C VAL A 134 -2.99 5.56 -11.57
N TRP A 135 -4.18 4.98 -11.80
CA TRP A 135 -5.10 5.46 -12.82
C TRP A 135 -5.56 6.90 -12.56
N LEU A 136 -5.81 7.26 -11.32
CA LEU A 136 -6.26 8.59 -10.94
C LEU A 136 -5.22 9.67 -11.25
N ILE A 137 -3.92 9.35 -11.22
CA ILE A 137 -2.85 10.27 -11.62
C ILE A 137 -3.02 10.76 -13.06
N PHE A 138 -3.52 9.92 -13.99
CA PHE A 138 -3.79 10.35 -15.35
C PHE A 138 -4.92 11.39 -15.46
N LYS A 139 -5.83 11.43 -14.48
CA LYS A 139 -6.90 12.45 -14.44
C LYS A 139 -6.40 13.87 -14.16
N PHE A 140 -5.15 14.00 -13.70
CA PHE A 140 -4.49 15.29 -13.57
C PHE A 140 -3.91 15.83 -14.90
N GLU A 141 -3.92 15.04 -15.98
CA GLU A 141 -3.37 15.48 -17.29
C GLU A 141 -3.87 16.85 -17.73
N PRO A 142 -5.18 17.19 -17.66
CA PRO A 142 -5.68 18.52 -18.03
C PRO A 142 -5.18 19.64 -17.13
N LEU A 143 -4.72 19.33 -15.91
CA LEU A 143 -4.22 20.28 -14.90
C LEU A 143 -2.74 20.54 -15.03
N VAL A 144 -1.93 19.48 -15.18
CA VAL A 144 -0.46 19.53 -15.10
C VAL A 144 0.25 19.27 -16.44
N GLY A 145 -0.47 18.72 -17.42
CA GLY A 145 0.07 18.34 -18.72
C GLY A 145 0.42 16.84 -18.82
N ARG A 146 0.37 16.34 -20.06
CA ARG A 146 0.48 14.92 -20.40
C ARG A 146 1.76 14.26 -19.88
N ASN A 147 2.93 14.86 -20.15
CA ASN A 147 4.21 14.26 -19.77
C ASN A 147 4.40 14.24 -18.25
N VAL A 148 3.97 15.30 -17.56
CA VAL A 148 4.01 15.38 -16.08
C VAL A 148 3.18 14.27 -15.45
N SER A 149 1.93 14.11 -15.91
CA SER A 149 1.02 13.09 -15.43
C SER A 149 1.56 11.67 -15.67
N ARG A 150 2.11 11.39 -16.86
CA ARG A 150 2.67 10.08 -17.20
C ARG A 150 3.90 9.70 -16.37
N ILE A 151 4.82 10.65 -16.18
CA ILE A 151 6.01 10.43 -15.35
C ILE A 151 5.57 10.16 -13.90
N ALA A 152 4.63 10.94 -13.37
CA ALA A 152 4.12 10.75 -12.02
C ALA A 152 3.41 9.38 -11.87
N ALA A 153 2.59 8.98 -12.86
CA ALA A 153 1.89 7.69 -12.85
C ALA A 153 2.88 6.52 -12.91
N LEU A 154 3.89 6.59 -13.78
CA LEU A 154 4.93 5.57 -13.87
C LEU A 154 5.74 5.48 -12.57
N ALA A 155 6.14 6.63 -12.00
CA ALA A 155 6.84 6.66 -10.73
C ALA A 155 6.01 6.04 -9.61
N MET A 156 4.71 6.33 -9.50
CA MET A 156 3.81 5.70 -8.52
C MET A 156 3.62 4.20 -8.77
N ALA A 157 3.54 3.79 -10.04
CA ALA A 157 3.35 2.38 -10.41
C ALA A 157 4.49 1.50 -9.92
N ILE A 158 5.73 2.01 -9.92
CA ILE A 158 6.96 1.26 -9.63
C ILE A 158 7.62 1.61 -8.29
N SER A 159 7.17 2.66 -7.58
CA SER A 159 7.76 3.08 -6.30
C SER A 159 7.71 1.95 -5.27
N PRO A 160 8.83 1.69 -4.55
CA PRO A 160 8.90 0.67 -3.51
C PRO A 160 7.77 0.75 -2.48
N GLY A 161 7.51 1.93 -1.93
CA GLY A 161 6.48 2.12 -0.91
C GLY A 161 5.06 1.96 -1.44
N PHE A 162 4.74 2.53 -2.61
CA PHE A 162 3.39 2.38 -3.19
C PHE A 162 3.10 0.95 -3.63
N VAL A 163 4.11 0.18 -4.04
CA VAL A 163 3.93 -1.26 -4.32
C VAL A 163 3.85 -2.05 -3.02
N PHE A 164 4.73 -1.78 -2.05
CA PHE A 164 4.82 -2.54 -0.80
C PHE A 164 3.52 -2.41 0.02
N TYR A 165 3.09 -1.18 0.28
CA TYR A 165 1.88 -0.91 1.07
C TYR A 165 0.59 -1.10 0.28
N GLY A 166 0.63 -1.03 -1.05
CA GLY A 166 -0.48 -1.40 -1.92
C GLY A 166 -0.74 -2.92 -2.02
N ARG A 167 -0.01 -3.76 -1.27
CA ARG A 167 -0.07 -5.22 -1.31
C ARG A 167 -0.45 -5.86 0.02
N TYR A 168 -0.90 -5.08 1.00
CA TYR A 168 -1.51 -5.60 2.21
C TYR A 168 -2.56 -4.65 2.81
N ALA A 169 -3.46 -5.19 3.62
CA ALA A 169 -4.66 -4.50 4.06
C ALA A 169 -4.36 -3.48 5.15
N ILE A 170 -4.12 -2.22 4.74
CA ILE A 170 -3.93 -1.06 5.61
C ILE A 170 -4.77 0.14 5.16
N HIS A 171 -5.03 1.04 6.10
CA HIS A 171 -5.87 2.23 5.88
C HIS A 171 -5.24 3.29 4.98
N GLU A 172 -3.91 3.38 4.92
CA GLU A 172 -3.18 4.42 4.20
C GLU A 172 -3.44 4.45 2.70
N VAL A 173 -3.67 3.31 2.09
CA VAL A 173 -3.94 3.24 0.64
C VAL A 173 -5.29 3.89 0.31
N TRP A 174 -6.28 3.76 1.20
CA TRP A 174 -7.56 4.46 1.08
C TRP A 174 -7.39 5.96 1.27
N LEU A 175 -6.64 6.37 2.30
CA LEU A 175 -6.34 7.78 2.54
C LEU A 175 -5.61 8.40 1.33
N GLN A 176 -4.67 7.68 0.73
CA GLN A 176 -4.01 8.08 -0.52
C GLN A 176 -5.02 8.28 -1.66
N LEU A 177 -5.91 7.32 -1.89
CA LEU A 177 -6.96 7.44 -2.92
C LEU A 177 -7.79 8.69 -2.71
N PHE A 178 -8.37 8.83 -1.52
CA PHE A 178 -9.32 9.88 -1.24
C PHE A 178 -8.67 11.26 -1.13
N SER A 179 -7.44 11.38 -0.62
CA SER A 179 -6.68 12.64 -0.64
C SER A 179 -6.32 13.04 -2.08
N THR A 180 -5.96 12.09 -2.93
CA THR A 180 -5.70 12.36 -4.37
C THR A 180 -6.98 12.80 -5.08
N MET A 181 -8.13 12.16 -4.82
CA MET A 181 -9.44 12.59 -5.34
C MET A 181 -9.81 13.99 -4.85
N PHE A 182 -9.61 14.28 -3.58
CA PHE A 182 -9.90 15.58 -2.98
C PHE A 182 -9.10 16.71 -3.66
N ILE A 183 -7.78 16.52 -3.80
CA ILE A 183 -6.91 17.51 -4.45
C ILE A 183 -7.22 17.66 -5.94
N LEU A 184 -7.51 16.55 -6.66
CA LEU A 184 -7.97 16.59 -8.04
C LEU A 184 -9.27 17.41 -8.15
N GLY A 185 -10.21 17.19 -7.24
CA GLY A 185 -11.47 17.92 -7.16
C GLY A 185 -11.26 19.41 -6.94
N LEU A 186 -10.45 19.80 -5.96
CA LEU A 186 -10.17 21.22 -5.66
C LEU A 186 -9.50 21.93 -6.85
N LEU A 187 -8.46 21.34 -7.43
CA LEU A 187 -7.76 21.92 -8.59
C LEU A 187 -8.66 21.98 -9.83
N GLY A 188 -9.48 20.94 -10.04
CA GLY A 188 -10.43 20.89 -11.14
C GLY A 188 -11.58 21.90 -11.01
N LEU A 189 -12.09 22.10 -9.78
CA LEU A 189 -13.06 23.15 -9.48
C LEU A 189 -12.50 24.54 -9.79
N TRP A 190 -11.28 24.79 -9.29
CA TRP A 190 -10.62 26.06 -9.53
C TRP A 190 -10.37 26.33 -11.02
N LYS A 191 -9.89 25.33 -11.78
CA LYS A 191 -9.51 25.50 -13.17
C LYS A 191 -10.68 25.39 -14.17
N PHE A 192 -11.68 24.55 -13.90
CA PHE A 192 -12.75 24.23 -14.83
C PHE A 192 -14.16 24.55 -14.33
N GLY A 193 -14.37 24.69 -13.02
CA GLY A 193 -15.67 24.98 -12.41
C GLY A 193 -16.76 23.93 -12.64
N ARG A 194 -16.42 22.68 -12.98
CA ARG A 194 -17.36 21.62 -13.40
C ARG A 194 -17.87 20.78 -12.23
N LEU A 195 -19.12 20.34 -12.32
CA LEU A 195 -19.80 19.53 -11.31
C LEU A 195 -19.07 18.22 -10.96
N ASN A 196 -18.48 17.54 -11.94
CA ASN A 196 -17.74 16.30 -11.67
C ASN A 196 -16.56 16.50 -10.69
N TYR A 197 -15.91 17.66 -10.71
CA TYR A 197 -14.84 17.97 -9.75
C TYR A 197 -15.37 18.29 -8.35
N LEU A 198 -16.59 18.81 -8.24
CA LEU A 198 -17.27 18.97 -6.97
C LEU A 198 -17.52 17.61 -6.30
N TRP A 199 -17.97 16.61 -7.08
CA TRP A 199 -18.10 15.24 -6.60
C TRP A 199 -16.77 14.62 -6.24
N PHE A 200 -15.69 14.82 -7.02
CA PHE A 200 -14.36 14.34 -6.64
C PHE A 200 -13.90 14.94 -5.31
N ALA A 201 -14.09 16.24 -5.10
CA ALA A 201 -13.72 16.90 -3.83
C ALA A 201 -14.56 16.36 -2.66
N GLY A 202 -15.88 16.28 -2.82
CA GLY A 202 -16.79 15.81 -1.77
C GLY A 202 -16.59 14.33 -1.40
N MET A 203 -16.51 13.44 -2.40
CA MET A 203 -16.23 12.01 -2.17
C MET A 203 -14.83 11.81 -1.60
N GLY A 204 -13.83 12.58 -2.05
CA GLY A 204 -12.49 12.55 -1.50
C GLY A 204 -12.49 12.91 -0.02
N LEU A 205 -13.13 14.03 0.37
CA LEU A 205 -13.25 14.45 1.77
C LEU A 205 -14.00 13.41 2.61
N THR A 206 -15.16 12.96 2.15
CA THR A 206 -15.97 11.94 2.83
C THR A 206 -15.18 10.64 3.01
N GLY A 207 -14.53 10.16 1.96
CA GLY A 207 -13.74 8.93 2.01
C GLY A 207 -12.54 9.03 2.96
N MET A 208 -11.87 10.17 3.03
CA MET A 208 -10.80 10.40 4.00
C MET A 208 -11.32 10.29 5.44
N ILE A 209 -12.46 10.93 5.75
CA ILE A 209 -13.10 10.87 7.08
C ILE A 209 -13.49 9.43 7.43
N LEU A 210 -13.99 8.68 6.45
CA LEU A 210 -14.43 7.29 6.64
C LEU A 210 -13.28 6.29 6.79
N THR A 211 -12.02 6.69 6.57
CA THR A 211 -10.90 5.76 6.55
C THR A 211 -9.81 6.05 7.57
N LYS A 212 -9.42 7.31 7.77
CA LYS A 212 -8.30 7.59 8.66
C LYS A 212 -8.34 9.00 9.26
N GLU A 213 -8.11 9.10 10.56
CA GLU A 213 -8.11 10.33 11.35
C GLU A 213 -7.11 11.39 10.87
N THR A 214 -6.01 10.97 10.25
CA THR A 214 -5.02 11.88 9.68
C THR A 214 -5.52 12.68 8.48
N TYR A 215 -6.77 12.46 8.05
CA TYR A 215 -7.43 13.31 7.04
C TYR A 215 -7.39 14.79 7.41
N ALA A 216 -7.44 15.11 8.71
CA ALA A 216 -7.36 16.49 9.19
C ALA A 216 -6.07 17.19 8.76
N ILE A 217 -4.93 16.48 8.76
CA ILE A 217 -3.65 17.00 8.26
C ILE A 217 -3.77 17.34 6.77
N HIS A 218 -4.32 16.43 5.96
CA HIS A 218 -4.44 16.64 4.52
C HIS A 218 -5.37 17.81 4.18
N VAL A 219 -6.51 17.92 4.89
CA VAL A 219 -7.45 19.03 4.70
C VAL A 219 -6.80 20.36 5.12
N ALA A 220 -6.15 20.41 6.29
CA ALA A 220 -5.46 21.61 6.75
C ALA A 220 -4.36 22.05 5.78
N CYS A 221 -3.52 21.12 5.31
CA CYS A 221 -2.47 21.42 4.35
C CYS A 221 -3.04 21.88 2.99
N ALA A 222 -4.15 21.29 2.53
CA ALA A 222 -4.81 21.70 1.30
C ALA A 222 -5.37 23.13 1.39
N ILE A 223 -5.98 23.48 2.52
CA ILE A 223 -6.50 24.84 2.78
C ILE A 223 -5.35 25.85 2.90
N LEU A 224 -4.31 25.54 3.68
CA LEU A 224 -3.14 26.41 3.86
C LEU A 224 -2.31 26.58 2.58
N ALA A 225 -2.35 25.62 1.67
CA ALA A 225 -1.70 25.73 0.37
C ALA A 225 -2.33 26.82 -0.52
N ILE A 226 -3.59 27.22 -0.30
CA ILE A 226 -4.27 28.26 -1.09
C ILE A 226 -3.63 29.65 -0.87
N PRO A 227 -3.57 30.20 0.36
CA PRO A 227 -2.90 31.48 0.59
C PRO A 227 -1.40 31.42 0.29
N ALA A 228 -0.73 30.29 0.57
CA ALA A 228 0.69 30.12 0.21
C ALA A 228 0.90 30.18 -1.30
N LEU A 229 -0.02 29.58 -2.10
CA LEU A 229 0.01 29.70 -3.56
C LEU A 229 -0.22 31.16 -4.01
N ALA A 230 -1.17 31.87 -3.39
CA ALA A 230 -1.45 33.27 -3.71
C ALA A 230 -0.20 34.15 -3.49
N VAL A 231 0.48 33.99 -2.36
CA VAL A 231 1.76 34.66 -2.07
C VAL A 231 2.83 34.27 -3.11
N SER A 232 2.98 32.98 -3.38
CA SER A 232 3.92 32.47 -4.41
C SER A 232 3.62 33.07 -5.79
N HIS A 233 2.34 33.21 -6.13
CA HIS A 233 1.92 33.78 -7.41
C HIS A 233 2.24 35.28 -7.50
N ALA A 234 1.91 36.05 -6.47
CA ALA A 234 2.21 37.49 -6.40
C ALA A 234 3.72 37.78 -6.56
N LEU A 235 4.57 36.96 -5.94
CA LEU A 235 6.02 37.08 -6.02
C LEU A 235 6.62 36.75 -7.40
N SER A 236 5.91 35.96 -8.21
CA SER A 236 6.45 35.37 -9.45
C SER A 236 6.11 36.13 -10.74
N ARG A 237 5.28 37.18 -10.67
CA ARG A 237 4.83 37.98 -11.83
C ARG A 237 4.24 37.12 -12.99
N VAL A 238 3.65 35.97 -12.68
CA VAL A 238 2.92 35.15 -13.66
C VAL A 238 1.55 35.82 -13.87
N PRO A 239 1.04 35.93 -15.12
CA PRO A 239 -0.27 36.50 -15.35
C PRO A 239 -1.37 35.74 -14.59
N ASP A 240 -2.37 36.47 -14.10
CA ASP A 240 -3.52 35.90 -13.42
C ASP A 240 -4.28 34.92 -14.31
N ALA A 241 -4.49 33.72 -13.82
CA ALA A 241 -5.42 32.80 -14.43
C ALA A 241 -6.84 33.24 -14.07
N LYS A 242 -7.65 33.59 -15.07
CA LYS A 242 -9.07 33.88 -14.82
C LYS A 242 -9.74 32.64 -14.24
N PRO A 243 -10.52 32.78 -13.13
CA PRO A 243 -11.28 31.66 -12.60
C PRO A 243 -12.28 31.17 -13.66
N ALA A 244 -12.46 29.87 -13.75
CA ALA A 244 -13.42 29.30 -14.67
C ALA A 244 -14.85 29.67 -14.25
N LYS A 245 -15.75 29.80 -15.26
CA LYS A 245 -17.17 29.95 -14.99
C LYS A 245 -17.68 28.70 -14.29
N GLN A 246 -18.26 28.88 -13.11
CA GLN A 246 -18.87 27.82 -12.33
C GLN A 246 -20.10 27.25 -13.08
N THR A 247 -20.17 25.92 -13.21
CA THR A 247 -21.29 25.22 -13.85
C THR A 247 -22.15 24.44 -12.86
N TRP A 248 -21.78 24.39 -11.58
CA TRP A 248 -22.54 23.78 -10.50
C TRP A 248 -23.28 24.83 -9.67
N THR A 249 -24.34 24.41 -9.00
CA THR A 249 -25.25 25.25 -8.20
C THR A 249 -25.07 24.98 -6.70
N TRP A 250 -25.71 25.80 -5.86
CA TRP A 250 -25.77 25.55 -4.41
C TRP A 250 -26.54 24.27 -4.07
N ILE A 251 -27.48 23.86 -4.92
CA ILE A 251 -28.20 22.58 -4.78
C ILE A 251 -27.23 21.41 -5.00
N ASP A 252 -26.35 21.50 -5.99
CA ASP A 252 -25.34 20.48 -6.24
C ASP A 252 -24.38 20.36 -5.04
N LEU A 253 -23.95 21.48 -4.47
CA LEU A 253 -23.13 21.49 -3.27
C LEU A 253 -23.87 20.85 -2.08
N ALA A 254 -25.12 21.23 -1.86
CA ALA A 254 -25.93 20.65 -0.79
C ALA A 254 -26.14 19.14 -0.98
N MET A 255 -26.32 18.67 -2.22
CA MET A 255 -26.39 17.23 -2.51
C MET A 255 -25.09 16.51 -2.20
N VAL A 256 -23.94 17.04 -2.62
CA VAL A 256 -22.63 16.44 -2.33
C VAL A 256 -22.36 16.36 -0.83
N LEU A 257 -22.63 17.44 -0.10
CA LEU A 257 -22.49 17.49 1.36
C LEU A 257 -23.49 16.56 2.06
N GLY A 258 -24.74 16.52 1.60
CA GLY A 258 -25.78 15.64 2.14
C GLY A 258 -25.45 14.16 1.97
N VAL A 259 -25.01 13.75 0.76
CA VAL A 259 -24.55 12.37 0.50
C VAL A 259 -23.33 12.03 1.37
N GLY A 260 -22.37 12.96 1.48
CA GLY A 260 -21.20 12.77 2.34
C GLY A 260 -21.57 12.60 3.80
N ALA A 261 -22.43 13.46 4.34
CA ALA A 261 -22.91 13.38 5.71
C ALA A 261 -23.69 12.07 5.96
N ALA A 262 -24.59 11.71 5.04
CA ALA A 262 -25.33 10.44 5.14
C ALA A 262 -24.40 9.22 5.17
N ALA A 263 -23.37 9.20 4.32
CA ALA A 263 -22.37 8.13 4.32
C ALA A 263 -21.58 8.07 5.64
N ILE A 264 -21.14 9.22 6.16
CA ILE A 264 -20.43 9.28 7.45
C ILE A 264 -21.32 8.74 8.57
N ILE A 265 -22.57 9.21 8.66
CA ILE A 265 -23.53 8.73 9.67
C ILE A 265 -23.76 7.24 9.51
N PHE A 266 -24.03 6.76 8.30
CA PHE A 266 -24.29 5.35 8.01
C PHE A 266 -23.15 4.44 8.51
N PHE A 267 -21.91 4.74 8.13
CA PHE A 267 -20.78 3.90 8.48
C PHE A 267 -20.38 4.00 9.96
N TYR A 268 -20.34 5.20 10.54
CA TYR A 268 -19.98 5.39 11.95
C TYR A 268 -21.06 4.88 12.90
N SER A 269 -22.34 4.96 12.52
CA SER A 269 -23.44 4.36 13.29
C SER A 269 -23.55 2.85 13.15
N GLY A 270 -22.62 2.19 12.46
CA GLY A 270 -22.71 0.74 12.21
C GLY A 270 -24.03 0.38 11.52
N THR A 271 -24.31 0.99 10.37
CA THR A 271 -25.56 0.80 9.60
C THR A 271 -26.84 1.18 10.37
N PHE A 272 -26.78 2.29 11.12
CA PHE A 272 -27.84 2.83 12.00
C PHE A 272 -28.15 2.02 13.26
N LEU A 273 -27.35 0.99 13.58
CA LEU A 273 -27.57 0.12 14.74
C LEU A 273 -26.87 0.60 16.02
N ASN A 274 -25.86 1.48 15.89
CA ASN A 274 -25.06 1.99 17.02
C ASN A 274 -24.77 3.50 16.89
N TRP A 275 -25.65 4.33 17.40
CA TRP A 275 -25.52 5.79 17.34
C TRP A 275 -24.35 6.36 18.16
N ASP A 276 -23.86 5.63 19.16
CA ASP A 276 -22.67 6.04 19.92
C ASP A 276 -21.41 6.08 19.06
N GLY A 277 -21.35 5.32 17.96
CA GLY A 277 -20.27 5.39 17.00
C GLY A 277 -20.15 6.75 16.32
N VAL A 278 -21.25 7.48 16.11
CA VAL A 278 -21.23 8.83 15.55
C VAL A 278 -20.58 9.82 16.53
N LYS A 279 -20.86 9.70 17.84
CA LYS A 279 -20.15 10.45 18.90
C LYS A 279 -18.69 10.06 18.96
N GLY A 280 -18.39 8.78 18.69
CA GLY A 280 -17.05 8.22 18.63
C GLY A 280 -16.15 8.92 17.61
N LEU A 281 -16.68 9.43 16.49
CA LEU A 281 -15.92 10.22 15.53
C LEU A 281 -15.21 11.43 16.16
N TYR A 282 -15.88 12.13 17.08
CA TYR A 282 -15.27 13.24 17.82
C TYR A 282 -14.24 12.75 18.85
N LEU A 283 -14.55 11.67 19.59
CA LEU A 283 -13.67 11.10 20.61
C LEU A 283 -12.39 10.52 20.00
N ALA A 284 -12.45 10.02 18.78
CA ALA A 284 -11.29 9.52 18.04
C ALA A 284 -10.20 10.59 17.84
N PHE A 285 -10.58 11.85 17.66
CA PHE A 285 -9.61 12.95 17.57
C PHE A 285 -8.81 13.13 18.85
N LYS A 286 -9.44 12.98 20.02
CA LYS A 286 -8.76 13.06 21.31
C LYS A 286 -7.74 11.92 21.43
N ALA A 287 -8.17 10.69 21.20
CA ALA A 287 -7.30 9.51 21.25
C ALA A 287 -6.13 9.61 20.27
N TRP A 288 -6.39 10.05 19.03
CA TRP A 288 -5.35 10.25 18.03
C TRP A 288 -4.37 11.38 18.41
N THR A 289 -4.85 12.50 18.96
CA THR A 289 -3.98 13.60 19.41
C THR A 289 -3.06 13.13 20.52
N GLU A 290 -3.56 12.36 21.47
CA GLU A 290 -2.76 11.75 22.54
C GLU A 290 -1.69 10.82 21.98
N THR A 291 -2.07 9.91 21.06
CA THR A 291 -1.13 9.01 20.38
C THR A 291 -0.08 9.77 19.57
N GLY A 292 -0.50 10.76 18.80
CA GLY A 292 0.39 11.56 17.95
C GLY A 292 1.43 12.38 18.73
N THR A 293 1.09 12.80 19.95
CA THR A 293 1.99 13.57 20.83
C THR A 293 2.85 12.68 21.74
N ALA A 294 2.29 11.60 22.28
CA ALA A 294 2.99 10.68 23.17
C ALA A 294 3.91 9.69 22.42
N GLY A 295 3.53 9.29 21.19
CA GLY A 295 4.34 8.42 20.32
C GLY A 295 4.26 6.92 20.60
N HIS A 296 3.95 6.48 21.80
CA HIS A 296 3.70 5.08 22.22
C HIS A 296 4.66 4.02 21.61
N GLY A 297 5.97 4.29 21.62
CA GLY A 297 7.00 3.38 21.08
C GLY A 297 7.22 3.49 19.56
N HIS A 298 6.50 4.39 18.88
CA HIS A 298 6.67 4.68 17.45
C HIS A 298 7.31 6.04 17.20
N GLU A 299 7.98 6.61 18.22
CA GLU A 299 8.66 7.89 18.13
C GLU A 299 9.82 7.80 17.14
N LYS A 300 9.81 8.70 16.18
CA LYS A 300 10.88 8.87 15.19
C LYS A 300 11.29 10.32 15.11
N ALA A 301 12.58 10.55 14.82
CA ALA A 301 13.13 11.88 14.60
C ALA A 301 12.39 12.63 13.49
N TRP A 302 12.47 13.96 13.49
CA TRP A 302 11.80 14.80 12.48
C TRP A 302 12.28 14.54 11.04
N ASP A 303 13.52 14.10 10.89
CA ASP A 303 14.18 13.78 9.62
C ASP A 303 13.92 12.36 9.09
N TYR A 304 13.10 11.59 9.79
CA TYR A 304 12.79 10.19 9.46
C TYR A 304 12.37 9.98 8.01
N TRP A 305 11.50 10.87 7.48
CA TRP A 305 11.02 10.76 6.11
C TRP A 305 12.10 11.01 5.08
N PHE A 306 13.03 11.94 5.37
CA PHE A 306 14.16 12.22 4.48
C PHE A 306 15.10 11.03 4.42
N LYS A 307 15.36 10.38 5.56
CA LYS A 307 16.16 9.15 5.64
C LYS A 307 15.51 7.98 4.90
N MET A 308 14.19 7.92 4.84
CA MET A 308 13.49 6.90 4.05
C MET A 308 13.54 7.18 2.54
N MET A 309 13.45 8.44 2.14
CA MET A 309 13.51 8.82 0.72
C MET A 309 14.91 8.67 0.15
N GLY A 310 15.93 9.08 0.91
CA GLY A 310 17.31 9.24 0.48
C GLY A 310 18.27 8.19 1.00
N PRO A 311 19.59 8.40 0.76
CA PRO A 311 20.61 7.40 1.06
C PRO A 311 20.68 7.08 2.55
N SER A 312 20.61 5.82 2.86
CA SER A 312 21.18 5.20 4.05
C SER A 312 22.13 4.16 3.53
N TRP A 313 23.28 3.93 4.12
CA TRP A 313 24.19 2.95 3.55
C TRP A 313 24.96 2.22 4.61
N GLU A 314 24.78 0.94 4.68
CA GLU A 314 25.69 -0.02 5.26
C GLU A 314 25.86 -1.14 4.25
N ALA A 315 27.08 -1.57 3.97
CA ALA A 315 27.33 -2.66 3.05
C ALA A 315 27.84 -3.84 3.86
N GLY A 316 27.38 -5.01 3.70
CA GLY A 316 27.82 -6.22 4.40
C GLY A 316 27.09 -6.51 5.72
N GLY A 317 26.64 -5.50 6.46
CA GLY A 317 25.72 -5.61 7.61
C GLY A 317 24.26 -5.32 7.28
N GLU A 318 23.95 -5.00 6.01
CA GLU A 318 22.63 -4.90 5.43
C GLU A 318 21.71 -3.73 5.85
N ASN A 319 22.04 -2.50 5.64
CA ASN A 319 21.07 -1.40 5.73
C ASN A 319 21.02 -0.58 4.45
N PHE A 320 20.34 -1.07 3.43
CA PHE A 320 20.10 -0.28 2.23
C PHE A 320 18.76 0.44 2.34
N THR A 321 18.76 1.77 2.32
CA THR A 321 17.51 2.54 2.25
C THR A 321 17.28 3.09 0.85
N ALA A 322 17.37 4.35 0.57
CA ALA A 322 17.11 5.00 -0.71
C ALA A 322 15.85 4.46 -1.42
N TYR A 323 14.76 4.28 -0.67
CA TYR A 323 13.56 3.67 -1.25
C TYR A 323 12.90 4.58 -2.29
N GLU A 324 12.86 5.90 -2.04
CA GLU A 324 12.01 6.81 -2.77
C GLU A 324 12.81 7.95 -3.43
N LEU A 325 13.88 7.62 -4.16
CA LEU A 325 14.67 8.64 -4.89
C LEU A 325 13.83 9.49 -5.84
N PRO A 326 12.80 8.98 -6.55
CA PRO A 326 11.91 9.83 -7.34
C PRO A 326 11.17 10.88 -6.50
N MET A 327 10.71 10.53 -5.29
CA MET A 327 10.07 11.47 -4.37
C MET A 327 11.07 12.50 -3.85
N LEU A 328 12.27 12.08 -3.47
CA LEU A 328 13.34 12.96 -3.01
C LEU A 328 13.74 13.96 -4.09
N ALA A 329 13.88 13.52 -5.34
CA ALA A 329 14.16 14.41 -6.47
C ALA A 329 13.01 15.42 -6.68
N GLY A 330 11.76 14.97 -6.59
CA GLY A 330 10.59 15.85 -6.61
C GLY A 330 10.58 16.87 -5.47
N LEU A 331 10.92 16.45 -4.25
CA LEU A 331 11.04 17.33 -3.09
C LEU A 331 12.14 18.37 -3.29
N ILE A 332 13.32 18.00 -3.78
CA ILE A 332 14.40 18.94 -4.10
C ILE A 332 13.93 19.94 -5.15
N LEU A 333 13.18 19.52 -6.16
CA LEU A 333 12.64 20.41 -7.18
C LEU A 333 11.60 21.39 -6.63
N CYS A 334 10.99 21.15 -5.46
CA CYS A 334 10.13 22.12 -4.80
C CYS A 334 10.87 23.41 -4.43
N LEU A 335 12.20 23.38 -4.25
CA LEU A 335 13.05 24.59 -4.06
C LEU A 335 12.95 25.55 -5.26
N PHE A 336 12.60 25.04 -6.43
CA PHE A 336 12.39 25.81 -7.65
C PHE A 336 10.92 26.09 -7.94
N CYS A 337 10.05 25.95 -6.94
CA CYS A 337 8.59 26.09 -7.07
C CYS A 337 8.18 27.37 -7.82
N GLN A 338 8.84 28.49 -7.54
CA GLN A 338 8.59 29.79 -8.18
C GLN A 338 8.83 29.80 -9.71
N LYS A 339 9.64 28.87 -10.24
CA LYS A 339 9.94 28.79 -11.67
C LYS A 339 8.85 28.04 -12.47
N PHE A 340 7.96 27.29 -11.81
CA PHE A 340 6.86 26.63 -12.50
C PHE A 340 5.79 27.66 -12.89
N LYS A 341 5.50 27.79 -14.17
CA LYS A 341 4.40 28.63 -14.66
C LYS A 341 3.02 27.98 -14.41
N ASN A 342 2.98 26.67 -14.27
CA ASN A 342 1.74 25.93 -14.01
C ASN A 342 1.39 26.00 -12.53
N LEU A 343 0.28 26.67 -12.20
CA LEU A 343 -0.17 26.89 -10.82
C LEU A 343 -0.63 25.60 -10.13
N SER A 344 -1.16 24.62 -10.88
CA SER A 344 -1.51 23.33 -10.32
C SER A 344 -0.28 22.55 -9.83
N VAL A 345 0.84 22.63 -10.57
CA VAL A 345 2.11 22.05 -10.14
C VAL A 345 2.64 22.76 -8.89
N ARG A 346 2.56 24.10 -8.84
CA ARG A 346 2.95 24.86 -7.64
C ARG A 346 2.10 24.49 -6.44
N TYR A 347 0.79 24.38 -6.62
CA TYR A 347 -0.11 23.96 -5.55
C TYR A 347 0.28 22.58 -5.01
N LEU A 348 0.55 21.62 -5.91
CA LEU A 348 0.98 20.28 -5.51
C LEU A 348 2.32 20.30 -4.76
N ALA A 349 3.27 21.14 -5.18
CA ALA A 349 4.55 21.31 -4.49
C ALA A 349 4.35 21.87 -3.07
N ILE A 350 3.54 22.93 -2.93
CA ILE A 350 3.25 23.58 -1.64
C ILE A 350 2.50 22.62 -0.71
N TYR A 351 1.46 21.96 -1.21
CA TYR A 351 0.69 20.97 -0.48
C TYR A 351 1.56 19.79 -0.02
N GLY A 352 2.41 19.26 -0.92
CA GLY A 352 3.31 18.16 -0.59
C GLY A 352 4.32 18.54 0.50
N VAL A 353 4.96 19.71 0.38
CA VAL A 353 5.89 20.21 1.41
C VAL A 353 5.16 20.47 2.73
N GLY A 354 3.98 21.08 2.71
CA GLY A 354 3.16 21.28 3.91
C GLY A 354 2.80 19.98 4.61
N SER A 355 2.38 18.98 3.84
CA SER A 355 2.07 17.64 4.37
C SER A 355 3.32 16.96 4.95
N LEU A 356 4.46 17.01 4.25
CA LEU A 356 5.72 16.47 4.77
C LEU A 356 6.12 17.13 6.10
N VAL A 357 6.01 18.46 6.20
CA VAL A 357 6.32 19.19 7.44
C VAL A 357 5.38 18.74 8.57
N ALA A 358 4.07 18.65 8.30
CA ALA A 358 3.11 18.19 9.30
C ALA A 358 3.40 16.76 9.78
N TYR A 359 3.64 15.82 8.86
CA TYR A 359 4.01 14.44 9.22
C TYR A 359 5.40 14.34 9.89
N SER A 360 6.31 15.28 9.63
CA SER A 360 7.60 15.35 10.32
C SER A 360 7.46 15.84 11.76
N TYR A 361 6.50 16.71 12.03
CA TYR A 361 6.22 17.24 13.36
C TYR A 361 5.57 16.21 14.29
N VAL A 362 4.65 15.39 13.80
CA VAL A 362 4.00 14.33 14.58
C VAL A 362 5.05 13.32 15.05
N LYS A 363 5.09 13.00 16.35
CA LYS A 363 6.08 12.07 16.93
C LYS A 363 5.83 10.63 16.51
N TYR A 364 4.58 10.20 16.53
CA TYR A 364 4.16 8.87 16.06
C TYR A 364 4.32 8.74 14.54
N LYS A 365 5.29 7.95 14.10
CA LYS A 365 5.60 7.76 12.67
C LYS A 365 5.69 6.29 12.33
N THR A 366 4.84 5.86 11.41
CA THR A 366 4.89 4.53 10.80
C THR A 366 5.24 4.64 9.32
N PRO A 367 6.09 3.77 8.78
CA PRO A 367 6.66 3.95 7.45
C PRO A 367 5.61 4.01 6.32
N TRP A 368 4.47 3.38 6.49
CA TRP A 368 3.38 3.41 5.50
C TRP A 368 2.74 4.79 5.29
N CYS A 369 2.87 5.72 6.24
CA CYS A 369 2.36 7.08 6.05
C CYS A 369 2.99 7.81 4.86
N ILE A 370 4.18 7.38 4.38
CA ILE A 370 4.87 8.00 3.25
C ILE A 370 4.03 8.02 1.97
N ILE A 371 3.17 7.00 1.75
CA ILE A 371 2.32 6.95 0.57
C ILE A 371 1.18 7.97 0.62
N SER A 372 0.75 8.38 1.82
CA SER A 372 -0.34 9.35 1.99
C SER A 372 0.07 10.76 1.56
N PHE A 373 1.31 11.17 1.84
CA PHE A 373 1.78 12.54 1.57
C PHE A 373 2.88 12.63 0.49
N GLY A 374 3.51 11.51 0.08
CA GLY A 374 4.63 11.50 -0.87
C GLY A 374 4.24 11.67 -2.34
N TRP A 375 3.02 11.31 -2.72
CA TRP A 375 2.55 11.30 -4.11
C TRP A 375 2.62 12.66 -4.84
N PRO A 376 2.47 13.85 -4.21
CA PRO A 376 2.59 15.13 -4.90
C PRO A 376 4.00 15.37 -5.47
N PHE A 377 5.03 14.85 -4.81
CA PHE A 377 6.42 15.01 -5.26
C PHE A 377 6.68 14.29 -6.58
N LEU A 378 5.92 13.24 -6.90
CA LEU A 378 6.01 12.55 -8.20
C LEU A 378 5.55 13.45 -9.35
N PHE A 379 4.54 14.30 -9.14
CA PHE A 379 4.15 15.32 -10.11
C PHE A 379 5.23 16.40 -10.27
N VAL A 380 5.85 16.81 -9.18
CA VAL A 380 6.93 17.81 -9.22
C VAL A 380 8.17 17.25 -9.94
N LEU A 381 8.50 15.96 -9.74
CA LEU A 381 9.50 15.26 -10.54
C LEU A 381 9.13 15.30 -12.03
N GLY A 382 7.91 14.94 -12.39
CA GLY A 382 7.43 14.99 -13.77
C GLY A 382 7.50 16.41 -14.37
N ALA A 383 7.23 17.42 -13.55
CA ALA A 383 7.26 18.81 -13.96
C ALA A 383 8.69 19.35 -14.18
N TRP A 384 9.74 18.60 -13.86
CA TRP A 384 11.12 18.97 -14.20
C TRP A 384 11.28 19.25 -15.69
N VAL A 385 10.56 18.53 -16.55
CA VAL A 385 10.57 18.76 -18.00
C VAL A 385 10.09 20.17 -18.41
N LEU A 386 9.33 20.84 -17.54
CA LEU A 386 8.82 22.20 -17.78
C LEU A 386 9.83 23.30 -17.41
N LEU A 387 10.87 22.96 -16.64
CA LEU A 387 11.87 23.92 -16.15
C LEU A 387 13.04 24.10 -17.09
N VAL A 388 13.22 23.22 -18.07
CA VAL A 388 14.43 23.18 -18.89
C VAL A 388 14.19 23.64 -20.33
N ARG A 389 15.25 24.17 -20.94
CA ARG A 389 15.22 24.51 -22.39
C ARG A 389 15.17 23.22 -23.24
N PRO A 390 14.59 23.26 -24.46
CA PRO A 390 14.48 22.09 -25.34
C PRO A 390 15.79 21.31 -25.55
N LYS A 391 16.93 22.01 -25.67
CA LYS A 391 18.26 21.37 -25.83
C LYS A 391 18.68 20.47 -24.64
N ASN A 392 18.14 20.70 -23.45
CA ASN A 392 18.47 19.94 -22.24
C ASN A 392 17.40 18.89 -21.90
N LEU A 393 16.30 18.86 -22.64
CA LEU A 393 15.17 17.99 -22.33
C LEU A 393 15.55 16.50 -22.34
N ARG A 394 16.39 16.08 -23.31
CA ARG A 394 16.91 14.71 -23.38
C ARG A 394 17.69 14.33 -22.10
N LYS A 395 18.50 15.23 -21.55
CA LYS A 395 19.26 14.98 -20.32
C LYS A 395 18.30 14.75 -19.15
N VAL A 396 17.24 15.57 -19.03
CA VAL A 396 16.24 15.42 -17.97
C VAL A 396 15.50 14.09 -18.09
N TYR A 397 15.05 13.69 -19.28
CA TYR A 397 14.41 12.39 -19.47
C TYR A 397 15.34 11.22 -19.13
N VAL A 398 16.62 11.30 -19.50
CA VAL A 398 17.62 10.29 -19.15
C VAL A 398 17.79 10.20 -17.63
N THR A 399 17.92 11.34 -16.95
CA THR A 399 18.05 11.36 -15.48
C THR A 399 16.80 10.81 -14.79
N ILE A 400 15.60 11.23 -15.21
CA ILE A 400 14.34 10.67 -14.70
C ILE A 400 14.30 9.16 -14.96
N GLY A 401 14.69 8.72 -16.17
CA GLY A 401 14.75 7.29 -16.52
C GLY A 401 15.67 6.50 -15.58
N ILE A 402 16.85 7.00 -15.27
CA ILE A 402 17.79 6.38 -14.33
C ILE A 402 17.16 6.27 -12.92
N LEU A 403 16.55 7.36 -12.42
CA LEU A 403 15.86 7.33 -11.12
C LEU A 403 14.72 6.31 -11.08
N LEU A 404 13.94 6.21 -12.17
CA LEU A 404 12.84 5.27 -12.27
C LEU A 404 13.33 3.82 -12.38
N CYS A 405 14.38 3.54 -13.14
CA CYS A 405 15.00 2.22 -13.22
C CYS A 405 15.52 1.77 -11.85
N PHE A 406 16.21 2.66 -11.13
CA PHE A 406 16.66 2.39 -9.76
C PHE A 406 15.47 2.08 -8.84
N SER A 407 14.43 2.92 -8.89
CA SER A 407 13.21 2.73 -8.09
C SER A 407 12.54 1.39 -8.38
N LEU A 408 12.44 0.99 -9.65
CA LEU A 408 11.92 -0.33 -10.03
C LEU A 408 12.78 -1.46 -9.47
N GLY A 409 14.09 -1.38 -9.58
CA GLY A 409 15.02 -2.37 -9.01
C GLY A 409 14.85 -2.51 -7.50
N ARG A 410 14.77 -1.38 -6.77
CA ARG A 410 14.52 -1.37 -5.32
C ARG A 410 13.13 -1.92 -4.97
N SER A 411 12.11 -1.59 -5.79
CA SER A 411 10.75 -2.10 -5.60
C SER A 411 10.71 -3.63 -5.74
N VAL A 412 11.34 -4.17 -6.78
CA VAL A 412 11.42 -5.62 -6.99
C VAL A 412 12.18 -6.29 -5.83
N TRP A 413 13.34 -5.76 -5.46
CA TRP A 413 14.15 -6.28 -4.35
C TRP A 413 13.37 -6.33 -3.05
N LEU A 414 12.78 -5.19 -2.63
CA LEU A 414 12.01 -5.09 -1.40
C LEU A 414 10.79 -6.00 -1.40
N ASN A 415 9.98 -5.96 -2.47
CA ASN A 415 8.66 -6.58 -2.47
C ASN A 415 8.68 -8.10 -2.64
N TYR A 416 9.73 -8.66 -3.29
CA TYR A 416 9.75 -10.07 -3.64
C TYR A 416 10.89 -10.86 -2.99
N PHE A 417 11.95 -10.18 -2.54
CA PHE A 417 13.10 -10.85 -1.93
C PHE A 417 13.29 -10.51 -0.45
N ARG A 418 12.87 -9.31 -0.02
CA ARG A 418 13.14 -8.80 1.35
C ARG A 418 11.87 -8.36 2.09
N CYS A 419 10.69 -8.77 1.66
CA CYS A 419 9.42 -8.24 2.17
C CYS A 419 9.12 -8.53 3.66
N SER A 420 9.83 -9.47 4.28
CA SER A 420 9.74 -9.78 5.71
C SER A 420 11.09 -9.66 6.43
N SER A 421 12.11 -9.07 5.78
CA SER A 421 13.44 -8.91 6.39
C SER A 421 13.43 -7.87 7.52
N PRO A 422 14.02 -8.14 8.68
CA PRO A 422 14.09 -7.18 9.79
C PRO A 422 14.97 -5.96 9.50
N THR A 423 15.85 -6.04 8.49
CA THR A 423 16.74 -4.94 8.10
C THR A 423 16.09 -3.92 7.17
N GLU A 424 14.93 -4.26 6.59
CA GLU A 424 14.18 -3.36 5.71
C GLU A 424 13.21 -2.50 6.51
N THR A 425 13.40 -1.17 6.48
CA THR A 425 12.55 -0.23 7.25
C THR A 425 11.07 -0.33 6.88
N TYR A 426 10.75 -0.65 5.61
CA TYR A 426 9.37 -0.85 5.17
C TYR A 426 8.73 -2.14 5.71
N ALA A 427 9.52 -3.16 6.04
CA ALA A 427 9.04 -4.38 6.70
C ALA A 427 8.80 -4.17 8.22
N TYR A 428 8.28 -3.00 8.58
CA TYR A 428 8.04 -2.59 9.95
C TYR A 428 6.91 -3.40 10.59
N VAL A 429 7.14 -3.95 11.79
CA VAL A 429 6.20 -4.82 12.53
C VAL A 429 5.72 -6.03 11.70
N GLN A 430 6.48 -6.40 10.67
CA GLN A 430 6.14 -7.50 9.77
C GLN A 430 6.34 -8.85 10.47
N THR A 431 5.36 -9.73 10.33
CA THR A 431 5.43 -11.12 10.75
C THR A 431 6.44 -11.89 9.90
N TYR A 432 7.22 -12.75 10.54
CA TYR A 432 8.18 -13.63 9.86
C TYR A 432 7.50 -14.85 9.23
N ASN A 433 8.21 -15.48 8.29
CA ASN A 433 7.76 -16.72 7.65
C ASN A 433 7.57 -17.87 8.65
N ASP A 434 8.17 -17.78 9.82
CA ASP A 434 8.04 -18.77 10.90
C ASP A 434 6.58 -19.00 11.33
N ILE A 435 5.68 -18.04 11.11
CA ILE A 435 4.24 -18.23 11.37
C ILE A 435 3.68 -19.45 10.61
N PHE A 436 4.27 -19.78 9.45
CA PHE A 436 3.83 -20.92 8.64
C PHE A 436 4.19 -22.27 9.29
N LYS A 437 5.15 -22.32 10.22
CA LYS A 437 5.43 -23.54 11.01
C LYS A 437 4.20 -23.95 11.80
N LEU A 438 3.48 -22.99 12.39
CA LEU A 438 2.23 -23.23 13.11
C LEU A 438 1.02 -23.34 12.19
N SER A 439 0.81 -22.33 11.32
CA SER A 439 -0.46 -22.23 10.58
C SER A 439 -0.59 -23.24 9.45
N LYS A 440 0.51 -23.63 8.78
CA LYS A 440 0.45 -24.54 7.62
C LYS A 440 0.01 -25.96 8.00
N PRO A 441 0.53 -26.64 9.04
CA PRO A 441 0.01 -27.94 9.46
C PRO A 441 -1.48 -27.90 9.82
N LEU A 442 -1.88 -26.91 10.63
CA LEU A 442 -3.28 -26.73 11.06
C LEU A 442 -4.23 -26.55 9.88
N LEU A 443 -3.95 -25.58 9.01
CA LEU A 443 -4.79 -25.29 7.84
C LEU A 443 -4.76 -26.43 6.80
N THR A 444 -3.68 -27.24 6.76
CA THR A 444 -3.62 -28.40 5.87
C THR A 444 -4.57 -29.50 6.34
N LEU A 445 -4.63 -29.78 7.65
CA LEU A 445 -5.59 -30.73 8.22
C LEU A 445 -7.03 -30.24 8.01
N ALA A 446 -7.32 -28.99 8.38
CA ALA A 446 -8.67 -28.42 8.27
C ALA A 446 -9.19 -28.35 6.83
N LYS A 447 -8.31 -28.20 5.82
CA LYS A 447 -8.69 -28.28 4.41
C LYS A 447 -9.05 -29.70 3.95
N ARG A 448 -8.48 -30.74 4.57
CA ARG A 448 -8.80 -32.14 4.24
C ARG A 448 -10.12 -32.56 4.89
N ASP A 449 -10.31 -32.18 6.14
CA ASP A 449 -11.50 -32.50 6.91
C ASP A 449 -11.86 -31.33 7.83
N PRO A 450 -13.03 -30.68 7.65
CA PRO A 450 -13.50 -29.60 8.48
C PRO A 450 -13.60 -29.92 9.98
N ALA A 451 -13.67 -31.21 10.36
CA ALA A 451 -13.66 -31.61 11.77
C ALA A 451 -12.38 -31.11 12.50
N TYR A 452 -11.29 -30.90 11.80
CA TYR A 452 -10.06 -30.34 12.38
C TYR A 452 -10.17 -28.86 12.78
N TYR A 453 -11.21 -28.12 12.39
CA TYR A 453 -11.47 -26.79 12.95
C TYR A 453 -11.86 -26.84 14.44
N HIS A 454 -12.20 -28.01 14.98
CA HIS A 454 -12.48 -28.24 16.41
C HIS A 454 -11.25 -28.65 17.23
N LEU A 455 -10.04 -28.56 16.67
CA LEU A 455 -8.81 -28.80 17.44
C LEU A 455 -8.67 -27.80 18.59
N THR A 456 -8.27 -28.32 19.76
CA THR A 456 -8.03 -27.50 20.95
C THR A 456 -6.65 -26.91 20.90
N GLY A 457 -6.55 -25.58 20.92
CA GLY A 457 -5.27 -24.85 20.88
C GLY A 457 -5.12 -23.85 22.02
N HIS A 458 -3.89 -23.69 22.52
CA HIS A 458 -3.54 -22.71 23.55
C HIS A 458 -2.39 -21.82 23.09
N LEU A 459 -2.65 -20.52 22.92
CA LEU A 459 -1.64 -19.51 22.57
C LEU A 459 -1.31 -18.69 23.81
N ILE A 460 -0.14 -18.97 24.39
CA ILE A 460 0.33 -18.41 25.68
C ILE A 460 1.49 -17.46 25.39
N ARG A 461 1.15 -16.20 25.06
CA ARG A 461 2.13 -15.17 24.74
C ARG A 461 1.58 -13.76 24.84
N SER A 462 2.45 -12.77 25.04
CA SER A 462 2.10 -11.37 25.27
C SER A 462 1.59 -10.62 24.03
N SER A 463 1.79 -11.13 22.82
CA SER A 463 1.30 -10.52 21.59
C SER A 463 0.97 -11.59 20.56
N ILE A 464 -0.30 -11.69 20.21
CA ILE A 464 -0.88 -12.82 19.46
C ILE A 464 -1.15 -12.53 17.98
N TYR A 465 -1.31 -11.24 17.58
CA TYR A 465 -1.60 -10.93 16.17
C TYR A 465 -0.42 -11.28 15.25
N PRO A 466 -0.72 -11.84 14.05
CA PRO A 466 -1.98 -11.96 13.34
C PRO A 466 -2.77 -13.27 13.58
N LEU A 467 -2.40 -14.07 14.59
CA LEU A 467 -2.95 -15.42 14.80
C LEU A 467 -4.47 -15.45 15.04
N PRO A 468 -5.11 -14.51 15.78
CA PRO A 468 -6.55 -14.55 15.99
C PRO A 468 -7.36 -14.58 14.69
N TRP A 469 -6.94 -13.83 13.66
CA TRP A 469 -7.58 -13.92 12.36
C TRP A 469 -7.12 -15.14 11.57
N THR A 470 -5.81 -15.44 11.58
CA THR A 470 -5.23 -16.56 10.82
C THR A 470 -5.85 -17.92 11.23
N LEU A 471 -6.18 -18.07 12.52
CA LEU A 471 -6.78 -19.26 13.12
C LEU A 471 -8.25 -19.06 13.51
N GLY A 472 -8.90 -18.02 13.02
CA GLY A 472 -10.23 -17.61 13.47
C GLY A 472 -11.36 -18.58 13.15
N ASP A 473 -11.15 -19.52 12.22
CA ASP A 473 -12.10 -20.59 11.93
C ASP A 473 -12.01 -21.75 12.94
N PHE A 474 -10.94 -21.80 13.77
CA PHE A 474 -10.81 -22.79 14.83
C PHE A 474 -11.59 -22.32 16.08
N ASP A 475 -12.63 -23.06 16.45
CA ASP A 475 -13.58 -22.65 17.50
C ASP A 475 -13.12 -22.92 18.94
N ARG A 476 -12.01 -23.68 19.13
CA ARG A 476 -11.48 -24.08 20.45
C ARG A 476 -10.07 -23.57 20.70
N VAL A 477 -9.75 -22.38 20.20
CA VAL A 477 -8.45 -21.77 20.43
C VAL A 477 -8.53 -20.72 21.53
N GLY A 478 -7.79 -20.94 22.62
CA GLY A 478 -7.65 -20.00 23.72
C GLY A 478 -6.43 -19.08 23.54
N TYR A 479 -6.59 -17.80 23.85
CA TYR A 479 -5.56 -16.77 23.77
C TYR A 479 -5.27 -16.22 25.18
N TYR A 480 -4.02 -16.34 25.66
CA TYR A 480 -3.63 -16.06 27.04
C TYR A 480 -2.47 -15.06 27.07
N GLU A 481 -2.76 -13.77 26.96
CA GLU A 481 -1.72 -12.72 26.90
C GLU A 481 -1.15 -12.36 28.27
N GLY A 482 -1.92 -12.41 29.32
CA GLY A 482 -1.57 -11.89 30.65
C GLY A 482 -1.07 -12.89 31.68
N GLY A 483 -0.79 -14.14 31.30
CA GLY A 483 -0.31 -15.16 32.26
C GLY A 483 -1.41 -16.01 32.92
N ASN A 484 -2.68 -15.73 32.69
CA ASN A 484 -3.76 -16.63 33.09
C ASN A 484 -3.77 -17.85 32.16
N MET A 485 -3.20 -18.95 32.66
CA MET A 485 -3.18 -20.22 31.91
C MET A 485 -4.47 -21.03 32.16
N PRO A 486 -4.93 -21.83 31.19
CA PRO A 486 -6.05 -22.73 31.41
C PRO A 486 -5.67 -23.82 32.43
N ALA A 487 -6.67 -24.31 33.16
CA ALA A 487 -6.46 -25.37 34.14
C ALA A 487 -5.95 -26.68 33.49
N ASN A 488 -6.42 -26.98 32.27
CA ASN A 488 -5.91 -28.06 31.44
C ASN A 488 -5.13 -27.48 30.27
N LEU A 489 -3.84 -27.78 30.23
CA LEU A 489 -2.91 -27.33 29.17
C LEU A 489 -2.76 -28.34 28.04
N ASP A 490 -3.14 -29.61 28.25
CA ASP A 490 -3.07 -30.61 27.18
C ASP A 490 -4.08 -30.29 26.09
N GLY A 491 -3.57 -29.73 24.99
CA GLY A 491 -4.31 -29.42 23.78
C GLY A 491 -3.74 -30.16 22.58
N ASP A 492 -4.39 -30.02 21.43
CA ASP A 492 -3.89 -30.59 20.17
C ASP A 492 -2.68 -29.80 19.66
N PHE A 493 -2.64 -28.48 19.94
CA PHE A 493 -1.47 -27.66 19.69
C PHE A 493 -1.32 -26.52 20.73
N LEU A 494 -0.08 -26.12 21.00
CA LEU A 494 0.22 -24.97 21.84
C LEU A 494 1.26 -24.08 21.16
N LEU A 495 1.20 -22.79 21.44
CA LEU A 495 2.26 -21.80 21.14
C LEU A 495 2.62 -21.09 22.43
N VAL A 496 3.83 -21.29 22.93
CA VAL A 496 4.25 -20.85 24.25
C VAL A 496 5.45 -19.92 24.14
N GLN A 497 5.36 -18.71 24.68
CA GLN A 497 6.48 -17.76 24.73
C GLN A 497 7.62 -18.30 25.60
N GLU A 498 8.85 -17.99 25.27
CA GLU A 498 10.07 -18.59 25.83
C GLU A 498 10.13 -18.56 27.35
N ASP A 499 9.75 -17.45 27.97
CA ASP A 499 9.71 -17.26 29.42
C ASP A 499 8.75 -18.20 30.17
N LYS A 500 7.74 -18.75 29.46
CA LYS A 500 6.69 -19.60 30.01
C LYS A 500 6.85 -21.08 29.68
N ILE A 501 7.86 -21.44 28.86
CA ILE A 501 8.02 -22.83 28.38
C ILE A 501 8.17 -23.81 29.56
N LYS A 502 9.05 -23.51 30.52
CA LYS A 502 9.30 -24.41 31.66
C LYS A 502 8.07 -24.65 32.53
N ASP A 503 7.28 -23.60 32.76
CA ASP A 503 6.04 -23.71 33.55
C ASP A 503 4.98 -24.55 32.81
N VAL A 504 4.85 -24.35 31.49
CA VAL A 504 3.92 -25.14 30.66
C VAL A 504 4.37 -26.61 30.61
N GLU A 505 5.63 -26.89 30.31
CA GLU A 505 6.18 -28.26 30.23
C GLU A 505 6.00 -29.04 31.53
N SER A 506 6.11 -28.37 32.70
CA SER A 506 5.88 -29.01 33.98
C SER A 506 4.43 -29.53 34.19
N LYS A 507 3.49 -28.99 33.44
CA LYS A 507 2.05 -29.28 33.59
C LYS A 507 1.48 -30.15 32.44
N LEU A 508 2.22 -30.30 31.34
CA LEU A 508 1.82 -31.11 30.21
C LEU A 508 1.96 -32.62 30.53
N LYS A 509 0.95 -33.39 30.16
CA LYS A 509 0.91 -34.85 30.35
C LYS A 509 1.05 -35.63 29.04
N GLY A 510 0.73 -34.97 27.90
CA GLY A 510 0.77 -35.56 26.58
C GLY A 510 2.17 -35.66 25.99
N SER A 511 2.25 -36.25 24.78
CA SER A 511 3.46 -36.30 23.96
C SER A 511 3.33 -35.34 22.80
N TYR A 512 4.39 -34.57 22.53
CA TYR A 512 4.36 -33.50 21.53
C TYR A 512 5.63 -33.47 20.67
N TYR A 513 5.45 -33.17 19.38
CA TYR A 513 6.50 -32.67 18.53
C TYR A 513 6.69 -31.19 18.79
N THR A 514 7.91 -30.71 18.80
CA THR A 514 8.20 -29.31 19.14
C THR A 514 9.02 -28.61 18.07
N GLU A 515 8.72 -27.32 17.84
CA GLU A 515 9.49 -26.44 16.96
C GLU A 515 9.62 -25.05 17.58
N MET A 516 10.77 -24.41 17.37
CA MET A 516 10.94 -23.01 17.75
C MET A 516 10.51 -22.10 16.60
N MET A 517 9.86 -20.98 16.94
CA MET A 517 9.50 -19.93 16.00
C MET A 517 9.67 -18.54 16.60
N THR A 518 9.99 -17.56 15.75
CA THR A 518 9.94 -16.14 16.09
C THR A 518 8.87 -15.47 15.25
N LEU A 519 7.90 -14.84 15.92
CA LEU A 519 6.77 -14.26 15.20
C LEU A 519 7.16 -12.96 14.51
N ARG A 520 7.93 -12.10 15.19
CA ARG A 520 8.36 -10.78 14.70
C ARG A 520 9.69 -10.36 15.31
N ASN A 521 10.32 -9.33 14.69
CA ASN A 521 11.45 -8.66 15.28
C ASN A 521 11.11 -8.07 16.66
N TYR A 522 12.07 -8.03 17.54
CA TYR A 522 11.95 -7.53 18.94
C TYR A 522 10.93 -8.29 19.82
N GLN A 523 10.58 -9.50 19.44
CA GLN A 523 9.74 -10.38 20.26
C GLN A 523 10.49 -11.64 20.63
N ASP A 524 10.23 -12.12 21.86
CA ASP A 524 10.78 -13.36 22.33
C ASP A 524 10.35 -14.53 21.45
N PRO A 525 11.25 -15.50 21.19
CA PRO A 525 10.90 -16.74 20.55
C PRO A 525 9.75 -17.44 21.25
N SER A 526 9.10 -18.33 20.56
CA SER A 526 8.05 -19.19 21.11
C SER A 526 8.28 -20.63 20.69
N LYS A 527 7.89 -21.55 21.53
CA LYS A 527 7.88 -22.99 21.25
C LYS A 527 6.50 -23.45 20.84
N ILE A 528 6.41 -24.09 19.70
CA ILE A 528 5.20 -24.76 19.24
C ILE A 528 5.22 -26.18 19.80
N PHE A 529 4.08 -26.65 20.28
CA PHE A 529 3.84 -28.05 20.66
C PHE A 529 2.72 -28.59 19.78
N PHE A 530 2.98 -29.67 19.04
CA PHE A 530 2.00 -30.38 18.23
C PHE A 530 1.75 -31.77 18.82
N SER A 531 0.53 -32.09 19.19
CA SER A 531 0.15 -33.38 19.74
C SER A 531 0.58 -34.52 18.82
N ALA A 532 1.32 -35.47 19.36
CA ALA A 532 1.79 -36.64 18.63
C ALA A 532 0.64 -37.53 18.11
N LYS A 533 -0.54 -37.42 18.71
CA LYS A 533 -1.75 -38.13 18.26
C LYS A 533 -2.30 -37.59 16.95
N VAL A 534 -2.25 -36.26 16.75
CA VAL A 534 -2.87 -35.57 15.62
C VAL A 534 -1.88 -35.30 14.50
N PHE A 535 -0.64 -34.88 14.84
CA PHE A 535 0.30 -34.31 13.87
C PHE A 535 1.43 -35.26 13.44
N LYS A 536 1.34 -36.57 13.71
CA LYS A 536 2.37 -37.57 13.37
C LYS A 536 2.79 -37.54 11.89
N GLU A 537 1.85 -37.29 10.99
CA GLU A 537 2.14 -37.26 9.54
C GLU A 537 3.05 -36.10 9.11
N PHE A 538 3.11 -35.00 9.86
CA PHE A 538 3.97 -33.85 9.57
C PHE A 538 5.40 -34.05 10.07
N PHE A 539 5.66 -35.11 10.88
CA PHE A 539 6.93 -35.43 11.47
C PHE A 539 7.35 -36.88 11.15
N PRO A 540 7.49 -37.25 9.86
CA PRO A 540 7.76 -38.63 9.48
C PRO A 540 9.10 -39.11 10.05
N GLY A 541 9.10 -40.28 10.70
CA GLY A 541 10.32 -40.88 11.28
C GLY A 541 10.86 -40.22 12.54
N LYS A 542 10.23 -39.14 13.06
CA LYS A 542 10.61 -38.53 14.32
C LYS A 542 9.82 -39.10 15.50
N ALA A 543 10.49 -39.30 16.62
CA ALA A 543 9.84 -39.47 17.92
C ALA A 543 9.38 -38.11 18.47
N PRO A 544 8.34 -38.04 19.30
CA PRO A 544 7.98 -36.80 20.00
C PRO A 544 9.17 -36.26 20.81
N ASP A 545 9.45 -34.96 20.68
CA ASP A 545 10.55 -34.30 21.38
C ASP A 545 10.23 -34.03 22.86
N PHE A 546 8.95 -34.00 23.22
CA PHE A 546 8.45 -33.85 24.58
C PHE A 546 7.52 -35.00 24.93
N VAL A 547 7.75 -35.60 26.09
CA VAL A 547 6.93 -36.67 26.69
C VAL A 547 6.61 -36.28 28.13
N GLY A 548 5.31 -36.15 28.42
CA GLY A 548 4.86 -35.75 29.76
C GLY A 548 5.32 -36.72 30.87
N PRO A 549 5.57 -36.22 32.10
CA PRO A 549 6.14 -37.00 33.19
C PRO A 549 5.40 -38.28 33.52
N ALA A 550 4.07 -38.33 33.33
CA ALA A 550 3.26 -39.51 33.61
C ALA A 550 3.45 -40.66 32.61
N GLN A 551 4.03 -40.38 31.42
CA GLN A 551 4.27 -41.43 30.41
C GLN A 551 5.69 -42.00 30.48
N ASN A 552 6.58 -41.39 31.26
CA ASN A 552 7.96 -41.83 31.49
C ASN A 552 8.09 -42.81 32.70
N GLN A 553 6.97 -43.14 33.37
CA GLN A 553 7.03 -44.20 34.41
C GLN A 553 7.19 -45.56 33.71
N PRO A 554 8.22 -46.35 34.06
CA PRO A 554 8.30 -47.72 33.57
C PRO A 554 7.04 -48.50 34.02
N ALA A 555 6.54 -49.34 33.12
CA ALA A 555 5.39 -50.17 33.43
C ALA A 555 5.60 -50.87 34.79
N PRO A 556 4.60 -50.89 35.70
CA PRO A 556 4.75 -51.53 36.97
C PRO A 556 5.18 -53.00 36.76
N THR A 557 6.30 -53.35 37.33
CA THR A 557 6.81 -54.71 37.29
C THR A 557 5.73 -55.65 37.84
N PRO A 558 5.33 -56.71 37.10
CA PRO A 558 4.29 -57.60 37.57
C PRO A 558 4.74 -58.22 38.90
N THR A 559 3.95 -58.01 39.94
CA THR A 559 4.19 -58.61 41.27
C THR A 559 4.07 -60.15 41.07
N PRO A 560 5.11 -60.91 41.49
CA PRO A 560 5.01 -62.37 41.38
C PRO A 560 3.86 -62.86 42.26
N ALA A 561 2.97 -63.61 41.64
CA ALA A 561 1.89 -64.29 42.38
C ALA A 561 2.48 -65.21 43.44
N ARG A 562 2.00 -65.03 44.66
CA ARG A 562 2.27 -65.95 45.77
C ARG A 562 1.36 -67.16 45.68
#